data_d6b9abc78c22ca4387885a62645b090e
#
_entry.id   d6b9abc78c22ca4387885a62645b090e
#
_cell.length_a   1.000
_cell.length_b   1.000
_cell.length_c   1.000
_cell.angle_alpha   90.00
_cell.angle_beta   90.00
_cell.angle_gamma   90.00
#
_symmetry.space_group_name_H-M   'P 1'
#
loop_
_entity.id
_entity.type
_entity.pdbx_description
1 polymer ?
#
loop_
_entity_poly.entity_id
_entity_poly.type
_entity_poly.pdbx_seq_one_letter_code
_entity_poly.pdbx_strand_id
1 'polypeptide(L)'
;FLQLRPDGVGAERTMLQVTGGVNTHKGAIFSLGTVCAAVGRLWNPASFKWNISEILRECAAMTRRAALAELDTISPDTASTAGNRLYIKYGIRGIRGELAAGLPAVEQIGLPALNQALTDGASLDEAGVSVLLALMTSVTDTNLIARGGMEGWQWVVRRTRDLLLSDIPPDQAASVLDTELIQRNLSPGGCADLLAITYFLYF
;
A
#
# COMPACT_ATOMS: atom_id res chain seq x y z
N PHE A 1 5.34 9.86 -15.78
CA PHE A 1 4.24 9.02 -15.24
C PHE A 1 3.31 8.53 -16.37
N LEU A 2 2.78 9.39 -17.22
CA LEU A 2 1.85 8.98 -18.29
C LEU A 2 2.44 7.94 -19.26
N GLN A 3 3.76 7.96 -19.50
CA GLN A 3 4.45 6.97 -20.32
C GLN A 3 4.54 5.57 -19.68
N LEU A 4 4.42 5.47 -18.35
CA LEU A 4 4.41 4.19 -17.64
C LEU A 4 3.04 3.48 -17.69
N ARG A 5 1.99 4.21 -18.02
CA ARG A 5 0.64 3.63 -18.02
C ARG A 5 0.46 2.43 -18.94
N PRO A 6 0.95 2.44 -20.19
CA PRO A 6 0.85 1.26 -21.06
C PRO A 6 1.50 0.02 -20.44
N ASP A 7 2.65 0.17 -19.78
CA ASP A 7 3.36 -0.93 -19.13
C ASP A 7 2.58 -1.47 -17.93
N GLY A 8 2.05 -0.58 -17.08
CA GLY A 8 1.20 -0.95 -15.96
C GLY A 8 -0.10 -1.66 -16.40
N VAL A 9 -0.76 -1.17 -17.45
CA VAL A 9 -1.94 -1.83 -18.03
C VAL A 9 -1.58 -3.21 -18.61
N GLY A 10 -0.41 -3.34 -19.23
CA GLY A 10 0.12 -4.61 -19.71
C GLY A 10 0.32 -5.61 -18.58
N ALA A 11 0.96 -5.19 -17.49
CA ALA A 11 1.17 -6.00 -16.30
C ALA A 11 -0.15 -6.42 -15.63
N GLU A 12 -1.13 -5.50 -15.49
CA GLU A 12 -2.46 -5.82 -14.98
C GLU A 12 -3.17 -6.87 -15.86
N ARG A 13 -3.07 -6.74 -17.18
CA ARG A 13 -3.66 -7.72 -18.11
C ARG A 13 -3.04 -9.09 -17.94
N THR A 14 -1.72 -9.16 -17.85
CA THR A 14 -0.99 -10.43 -17.61
C THR A 14 -1.41 -11.06 -16.28
N MET A 15 -1.47 -10.27 -15.22
CA MET A 15 -1.95 -10.73 -13.91
C MET A 15 -3.35 -11.34 -14.02
N LEU A 16 -4.30 -10.64 -14.63
CA LEU A 16 -5.68 -11.12 -14.79
C LEU A 16 -5.77 -12.40 -15.65
N GLN A 17 -4.95 -12.52 -16.68
CA GLN A 17 -4.88 -13.72 -17.51
C GLN A 17 -4.41 -14.94 -16.71
N VAL A 18 -3.33 -14.78 -15.93
CA VAL A 18 -2.75 -15.88 -15.14
C VAL A 18 -3.64 -16.28 -13.96
N THR A 19 -4.36 -15.33 -13.38
CA THR A 19 -5.20 -15.57 -12.18
C THR A 19 -6.65 -15.88 -12.50
N GLY A 20 -7.00 -16.11 -13.77
CA GLY A 20 -8.39 -16.39 -14.17
C GLY A 20 -9.33 -15.21 -13.93
N GLY A 21 -8.85 -13.98 -14.07
CA GLY A 21 -9.63 -12.76 -13.88
C GLY A 21 -9.64 -12.21 -12.45
N VAL A 22 -8.90 -12.84 -11.54
CA VAL A 22 -8.82 -12.38 -10.14
C VAL A 22 -7.79 -11.27 -10.00
N ASN A 23 -8.19 -10.13 -9.43
CA ASN A 23 -7.28 -9.09 -9.05
C ASN A 23 -6.52 -9.47 -7.77
N THR A 24 -5.26 -9.82 -7.90
CA THR A 24 -4.40 -10.21 -6.77
C THR A 24 -3.48 -9.08 -6.30
N HIS A 25 -2.92 -8.26 -7.19
CA HIS A 25 -1.94 -7.23 -6.85
C HIS A 25 -1.92 -6.02 -7.80
N LYS A 26 -3.10 -5.60 -8.26
CA LYS A 26 -3.23 -4.38 -9.08
C LYS A 26 -2.68 -3.14 -8.37
N GLY A 27 -2.90 -3.03 -7.05
CA GLY A 27 -2.37 -1.96 -6.22
C GLY A 27 -0.84 -1.93 -6.24
N ALA A 28 -0.20 -3.08 -6.03
CA ALA A 28 1.25 -3.24 -6.07
C ALA A 28 1.84 -2.91 -7.45
N ILE A 29 1.23 -3.38 -8.55
CA ILE A 29 1.67 -3.04 -9.92
C ILE A 29 1.73 -1.51 -10.09
N PHE A 30 0.70 -0.81 -9.66
CA PHE A 30 0.63 0.64 -9.78
C PHE A 30 1.64 1.34 -8.86
N SER A 31 1.68 0.98 -7.58
CA SER A 31 2.47 1.67 -6.57
C SER A 31 3.96 1.33 -6.68
N LEU A 32 4.32 0.05 -6.68
CA LEU A 32 5.72 -0.38 -6.80
C LEU A 32 6.29 -0.03 -8.17
N GLY A 33 5.50 -0.16 -9.24
CA GLY A 33 5.90 0.30 -10.58
C GLY A 33 6.22 1.79 -10.62
N THR A 34 5.48 2.61 -9.89
CA THR A 34 5.77 4.05 -9.76
C THR A 34 7.06 4.29 -8.99
N VAL A 35 7.30 3.56 -7.89
CA VAL A 35 8.56 3.67 -7.11
C VAL A 35 9.77 3.24 -7.95
N CYS A 36 9.68 2.12 -8.67
CA CYS A 36 10.73 1.68 -9.59
C CYS A 36 11.03 2.74 -10.67
N ALA A 37 10.01 3.39 -11.20
CA ALA A 37 10.18 4.46 -12.18
C ALA A 37 10.83 5.71 -11.58
N ALA A 38 10.51 6.06 -10.32
CA ALA A 38 11.16 7.15 -9.62
C ALA A 38 12.66 6.86 -9.44
N VAL A 39 13.02 5.65 -9.03
CA VAL A 39 14.41 5.19 -8.97
C VAL A 39 15.09 5.30 -10.33
N GLY A 40 14.44 4.81 -11.39
CA GLY A 40 14.99 4.88 -12.76
C GLY A 40 15.20 6.32 -13.26
N ARG A 41 14.33 7.26 -12.87
CA ARG A 41 14.52 8.69 -13.21
C ARG A 41 15.67 9.36 -12.48
N LEU A 42 15.92 8.94 -11.25
CA LEU A 42 17.04 9.42 -10.44
C LEU A 42 18.36 8.72 -10.80
N TRP A 43 18.27 7.62 -11.51
CA TRP A 43 19.42 6.79 -11.83
C TRP A 43 20.44 7.53 -12.71
N ASN A 44 21.66 7.64 -12.19
CA ASN A 44 22.83 8.08 -12.91
C ASN A 44 24.00 7.18 -12.53
N PRO A 45 24.57 6.38 -13.44
CA PRO A 45 25.61 5.41 -13.13
C PRO A 45 26.85 6.02 -12.44
N ALA A 46 27.13 7.30 -12.71
CA ALA A 46 28.31 7.98 -12.16
C ALA A 46 28.08 8.59 -10.76
N SER A 47 26.82 8.84 -10.36
CA SER A 47 26.54 9.62 -9.15
C SER A 47 25.35 9.14 -8.32
N PHE A 48 24.62 8.10 -8.77
CA PHE A 48 23.44 7.62 -8.04
C PHE A 48 23.81 7.14 -6.64
N LYS A 49 23.09 7.66 -5.66
CA LYS A 49 23.13 7.18 -4.28
C LYS A 49 21.71 6.84 -3.86
N TRP A 50 21.55 5.68 -3.21
CA TRP A 50 20.25 5.29 -2.66
C TRP A 50 19.84 6.30 -1.57
N ASN A 51 18.77 7.03 -1.83
CA ASN A 51 18.22 8.03 -0.91
C ASN A 51 16.71 7.93 -0.91
N ILE A 52 16.17 7.34 0.14
CA ILE A 52 14.73 7.06 0.27
C ILE A 52 13.91 8.34 0.16
N SER A 53 14.27 9.39 0.88
CA SER A 53 13.51 10.65 0.86
C SER A 53 13.51 11.32 -0.52
N GLU A 54 14.57 11.16 -1.30
CA GLU A 54 14.63 11.65 -2.68
C GLU A 54 13.73 10.84 -3.60
N ILE A 55 13.75 9.51 -3.46
CA ILE A 55 12.87 8.60 -4.22
C ILE A 55 11.39 8.91 -3.92
N LEU A 56 11.02 9.08 -2.66
CA LEU A 56 9.65 9.40 -2.25
C LEU A 56 9.20 10.77 -2.79
N ARG A 57 10.08 11.77 -2.76
CA ARG A 57 9.80 13.08 -3.37
C ARG A 57 9.61 12.97 -4.89
N GLU A 58 10.41 12.15 -5.57
CA GLU A 58 10.25 11.93 -7.00
C GLU A 58 8.94 11.21 -7.32
N CYS A 59 8.52 10.22 -6.51
CA CYS A 59 7.21 9.60 -6.63
C CYS A 59 6.08 10.65 -6.57
N ALA A 60 6.14 11.55 -5.58
CA ALA A 60 5.16 12.64 -5.47
C ALA A 60 5.21 13.59 -6.67
N ALA A 61 6.40 13.98 -7.11
CA ALA A 61 6.58 14.89 -8.26
C ALA A 61 6.01 14.29 -9.55
N MET A 62 6.24 12.98 -9.78
CA MET A 62 5.74 12.26 -10.95
C MET A 62 4.21 12.10 -10.95
N THR A 63 3.60 11.88 -9.79
CA THR A 63 2.22 11.39 -9.71
C THR A 63 1.22 12.48 -9.35
N ARG A 64 1.61 13.46 -8.52
CA ARG A 64 0.70 14.44 -7.92
C ARG A 64 -0.27 15.06 -8.92
N ARG A 65 0.24 15.63 -10.01
CA ARG A 65 -0.60 16.32 -10.99
C ARG A 65 -1.53 15.35 -11.72
N ALA A 66 -1.01 14.22 -12.18
CA ALA A 66 -1.78 13.26 -12.97
C ALA A 66 -2.81 12.50 -12.10
N ALA A 67 -2.40 12.05 -10.90
CA ALA A 67 -3.28 11.30 -10.01
C ALA A 67 -4.45 12.14 -9.49
N LEU A 68 -4.21 13.41 -9.16
CA LEU A 68 -5.27 14.30 -8.69
C LEU A 68 -6.21 14.71 -9.84
N ALA A 69 -5.67 15.07 -11.02
CA ALA A 69 -6.49 15.39 -12.17
C ALA A 69 -7.40 14.23 -12.61
N GLU A 70 -6.91 12.98 -12.52
CA GLU A 70 -7.73 11.81 -12.78
C GLU A 70 -8.87 11.65 -11.77
N LEU A 71 -8.59 11.87 -10.48
CA LEU A 71 -9.62 11.79 -9.44
C LEU A 71 -10.72 12.84 -9.67
N ASP A 72 -10.35 14.04 -10.07
CA ASP A 72 -11.29 15.14 -10.33
C ASP A 72 -12.21 14.88 -11.54
N THR A 73 -11.83 13.98 -12.45
CA THR A 73 -12.65 13.60 -13.63
C THR A 73 -13.56 12.40 -13.38
N ILE A 74 -13.48 11.76 -12.22
CA ILE A 74 -14.29 10.58 -11.91
C ILE A 74 -15.73 11.00 -11.57
N SER A 75 -16.69 10.42 -12.28
CA SER A 75 -18.12 10.55 -11.99
C SER A 75 -18.72 9.19 -11.60
N PRO A 76 -19.95 9.15 -11.04
CA PRO A 76 -20.65 7.89 -10.77
C PRO A 76 -20.71 6.96 -11.97
N ASP A 77 -20.89 7.51 -13.19
CA ASP A 77 -21.03 6.73 -14.42
C ASP A 77 -19.69 6.15 -14.91
N THR A 78 -18.57 6.78 -14.53
CA THR A 78 -17.21 6.37 -14.93
C THR A 78 -16.46 5.58 -13.86
N ALA A 79 -17.05 5.40 -12.67
CA ALA A 79 -16.44 4.74 -11.51
C ALA A 79 -16.32 3.22 -11.69
N SER A 80 -15.38 2.77 -12.51
CA SER A 80 -15.18 1.35 -12.85
C SER A 80 -14.49 0.52 -11.75
N THR A 81 -13.72 1.16 -10.85
CA THR A 81 -12.96 0.46 -9.79
C THR A 81 -13.54 0.72 -8.39
N ALA A 82 -13.21 -0.19 -7.44
CA ALA A 82 -13.55 0.02 -6.03
C ALA A 82 -12.98 1.35 -5.50
N GLY A 83 -11.71 1.66 -5.82
CA GLY A 83 -11.08 2.91 -5.42
C GLY A 83 -11.81 4.15 -5.95
N ASN A 84 -12.29 4.12 -7.21
CA ASN A 84 -13.07 5.22 -7.78
C ASN A 84 -14.40 5.42 -7.02
N ARG A 85 -15.11 4.33 -6.73
CA ARG A 85 -16.37 4.39 -5.96
C ARG A 85 -16.14 4.93 -4.53
N LEU A 86 -15.05 4.53 -3.87
CA LEU A 86 -14.70 5.03 -2.55
C LEU A 86 -14.31 6.51 -2.56
N TYR A 87 -13.65 6.96 -3.61
CA TYR A 87 -13.35 8.38 -3.79
C TYR A 87 -14.62 9.22 -3.91
N ILE A 88 -15.57 8.81 -4.78
CA ILE A 88 -16.83 9.51 -4.95
C ILE A 88 -17.63 9.56 -3.65
N LYS A 89 -17.71 8.42 -2.95
CA LYS A 89 -18.57 8.30 -1.77
C LYS A 89 -17.99 8.96 -0.51
N TYR A 90 -16.66 8.88 -0.34
CA TYR A 90 -16.01 9.24 0.92
C TYR A 90 -14.81 10.18 0.76
N GLY A 91 -14.44 10.59 -0.47
CA GLY A 91 -13.22 11.37 -0.73
C GLY A 91 -11.91 10.59 -0.49
N ILE A 92 -11.97 9.26 -0.35
CA ILE A 92 -10.81 8.42 -0.07
C ILE A 92 -9.99 8.25 -1.33
N ARG A 93 -8.76 8.81 -1.33
CA ARG A 93 -7.85 8.79 -2.48
C ARG A 93 -7.06 7.49 -2.63
N GLY A 94 -6.97 6.67 -1.56
CA GLY A 94 -6.23 5.41 -1.53
C GLY A 94 -4.77 5.57 -1.96
N ILE A 95 -4.24 4.57 -2.67
CA ILE A 95 -2.84 4.55 -3.12
C ILE A 95 -2.46 5.72 -4.05
N ARG A 96 -3.41 6.30 -4.79
CA ARG A 96 -3.15 7.50 -5.58
C ARG A 96 -2.83 8.70 -4.69
N GLY A 97 -3.55 8.83 -3.57
CA GLY A 97 -3.29 9.86 -2.57
C GLY A 97 -1.94 9.65 -1.86
N GLU A 98 -1.63 8.40 -1.52
CA GLU A 98 -0.33 8.04 -0.93
C GLU A 98 0.83 8.43 -1.85
N LEU A 99 0.81 8.02 -3.12
CA LEU A 99 1.85 8.35 -4.08
C LEU A 99 1.96 9.87 -4.33
N ALA A 100 0.82 10.55 -4.49
CA ALA A 100 0.80 12.00 -4.69
C ALA A 100 1.36 12.79 -3.48
N ALA A 101 1.32 12.20 -2.30
CA ALA A 101 1.87 12.77 -1.07
C ALA A 101 3.32 12.31 -0.77
N GLY A 102 3.88 11.38 -1.54
CA GLY A 102 5.22 10.81 -1.33
C GLY A 102 5.22 9.61 -0.38
N LEU A 103 4.14 8.83 -0.35
CA LEU A 103 4.00 7.61 0.44
C LEU A 103 4.22 7.82 1.96
N PRO A 104 3.49 8.74 2.59
CA PRO A 104 3.68 9.06 4.02
C PRO A 104 3.50 7.84 4.93
N ALA A 105 2.64 6.88 4.59
CA ALA A 105 2.49 5.66 5.37
C ALA A 105 3.77 4.80 5.35
N VAL A 106 4.48 4.75 4.23
CA VAL A 106 5.77 4.06 4.13
C VAL A 106 6.84 4.81 4.92
N GLU A 107 6.96 6.13 4.71
CA GLU A 107 8.00 6.95 5.33
C GLU A 107 7.85 7.04 6.85
N GLN A 108 6.62 7.24 7.34
CA GLN A 108 6.36 7.58 8.74
C GLN A 108 5.97 6.37 9.60
N ILE A 109 5.53 5.26 8.98
CA ILE A 109 5.10 4.06 9.70
C ILE A 109 5.93 2.85 9.29
N GLY A 110 5.94 2.51 7.99
CA GLY A 110 6.55 1.27 7.51
C GLY A 110 8.06 1.21 7.78
N LEU A 111 8.82 2.19 7.31
CA LEU A 111 10.27 2.24 7.48
C LEU A 111 10.71 2.32 8.94
N PRO A 112 10.11 3.17 9.80
CA PRO A 112 10.42 3.17 11.22
C PRO A 112 10.13 1.83 11.91
N ALA A 113 8.97 1.22 11.63
CA ALA A 113 8.60 -0.06 12.22
C ALA A 113 9.55 -1.19 11.80
N LEU A 114 9.93 -1.22 10.50
CA LEU A 114 10.90 -2.20 9.99
C LEU A 114 12.27 -2.04 10.65
N ASN A 115 12.78 -0.82 10.70
CA ASN A 115 14.07 -0.52 11.32
C ASN A 115 14.08 -0.89 12.81
N GLN A 116 13.01 -0.57 13.53
CA GLN A 116 12.89 -0.91 14.95
C GLN A 116 12.90 -2.42 15.17
N ALA A 117 12.05 -3.16 14.45
CA ALA A 117 11.97 -4.61 14.60
C ALA A 117 13.30 -5.31 14.30
N LEU A 118 13.99 -4.91 13.23
CA LEU A 118 15.31 -5.46 12.89
C LEU A 118 16.39 -5.09 13.92
N THR A 119 16.33 -3.88 14.47
CA THR A 119 17.24 -3.44 15.54
C THR A 119 17.03 -4.25 16.83
N ASP A 120 15.79 -4.62 17.10
CA ASP A 120 15.42 -5.46 18.25
C ASP A 120 15.74 -6.96 18.03
N GLY A 121 16.30 -7.31 16.86
CA GLY A 121 16.77 -8.65 16.55
C GLY A 121 15.73 -9.57 15.92
N ALA A 122 14.59 -9.01 15.46
CA ALA A 122 13.60 -9.79 14.74
C ALA A 122 14.16 -10.30 13.40
N SER A 123 13.74 -11.48 12.98
CA SER A 123 13.96 -11.96 11.62
C SER A 123 13.23 -11.07 10.61
N LEU A 124 13.58 -11.20 9.33
CA LEU A 124 12.94 -10.43 8.29
C LEU A 124 11.43 -10.66 8.22
N ASP A 125 10.98 -11.90 8.39
CA ASP A 125 9.56 -12.25 8.38
C ASP A 125 8.83 -11.64 9.59
N GLU A 126 9.39 -11.75 10.79
CA GLU A 126 8.81 -11.14 12.00
C GLU A 126 8.75 -9.61 11.91
N ALA A 127 9.79 -9.00 11.35
CA ALA A 127 9.80 -7.56 11.09
C ALA A 127 8.71 -7.16 10.09
N GLY A 128 8.48 -7.96 9.04
CA GLY A 128 7.38 -7.74 8.10
C GLY A 128 6.01 -7.84 8.73
N VAL A 129 5.81 -8.79 9.62
CA VAL A 129 4.58 -8.92 10.41
C VAL A 129 4.36 -7.65 11.25
N SER A 130 5.40 -7.19 11.93
CA SER A 130 5.34 -5.97 12.75
C SER A 130 4.98 -4.73 11.92
N VAL A 131 5.57 -4.58 10.74
CA VAL A 131 5.26 -3.49 9.79
C VAL A 131 3.81 -3.58 9.31
N LEU A 132 3.35 -4.77 8.92
CA LEU A 132 1.97 -4.96 8.46
C LEU A 132 0.96 -4.56 9.53
N LEU A 133 1.14 -5.04 10.77
CA LEU A 133 0.29 -4.68 11.89
C LEU A 133 0.33 -3.17 12.17
N ALA A 134 1.50 -2.55 12.14
CA ALA A 134 1.63 -1.10 12.33
C ALA A 134 0.86 -0.31 11.25
N LEU A 135 1.00 -0.67 9.98
CA LEU A 135 0.25 -0.06 8.88
C LEU A 135 -1.27 -0.22 9.05
N MET A 136 -1.73 -1.41 9.47
CA MET A 136 -3.15 -1.70 9.67
C MET A 136 -3.81 -0.87 10.78
N THR A 137 -3.03 -0.29 11.70
CA THR A 137 -3.56 0.60 12.74
C THR A 137 -3.93 2.00 12.25
N SER A 138 -3.45 2.41 11.07
CA SER A 138 -3.49 3.84 10.68
C SER A 138 -3.88 4.06 9.22
N VAL A 139 -3.57 3.11 8.32
CA VAL A 139 -3.82 3.26 6.89
C VAL A 139 -5.31 3.10 6.57
N THR A 140 -5.84 4.02 5.76
CA THR A 140 -7.18 3.87 5.19
C THR A 140 -7.14 2.88 4.02
N ASP A 141 -7.23 1.60 4.33
CA ASP A 141 -7.10 0.52 3.36
C ASP A 141 -8.38 0.38 2.52
N THR A 142 -8.27 0.71 1.23
CA THR A 142 -9.38 0.65 0.29
C THR A 142 -9.86 -0.77 -0.03
N ASN A 143 -9.02 -1.81 0.15
CA ASN A 143 -9.44 -3.20 0.00
C ASN A 143 -10.32 -3.65 1.17
N LEU A 144 -9.94 -3.28 2.40
CA LEU A 144 -10.77 -3.53 3.58
C LEU A 144 -12.14 -2.85 3.45
N ILE A 145 -12.14 -1.57 3.04
CA ILE A 145 -13.40 -0.82 2.87
C ILE A 145 -14.24 -1.40 1.72
N ALA A 146 -13.63 -1.83 0.63
CA ALA A 146 -14.34 -2.41 -0.51
C ALA A 146 -15.03 -3.73 -0.15
N ARG A 147 -14.46 -4.52 0.78
CA ARG A 147 -14.99 -5.82 1.22
C ARG A 147 -15.96 -5.70 2.40
N GLY A 148 -15.61 -4.91 3.41
CA GLY A 148 -16.32 -4.82 4.69
C GLY A 148 -16.97 -3.48 4.99
N GLY A 149 -16.94 -2.53 4.04
CA GLY A 149 -17.41 -1.16 4.31
C GLY A 149 -16.51 -0.43 5.29
N MET A 150 -16.93 0.77 5.66
CA MET A 150 -16.24 1.58 6.69
C MET A 150 -16.19 0.88 8.05
N GLU A 151 -17.24 0.17 8.40
CA GLU A 151 -17.32 -0.58 9.67
C GLU A 151 -16.28 -1.71 9.71
N GLY A 152 -16.13 -2.48 8.62
CA GLY A 152 -15.13 -3.54 8.52
C GLY A 152 -13.70 -3.00 8.66
N TRP A 153 -13.37 -1.92 7.95
CA TRP A 153 -12.07 -1.25 8.11
C TRP A 153 -11.84 -0.75 9.54
N GLN A 154 -12.80 -0.04 10.12
CA GLN A 154 -12.70 0.46 11.50
C GLN A 154 -12.56 -0.68 12.52
N TRP A 155 -13.26 -1.80 12.30
CA TRP A 155 -13.10 -2.98 13.12
C TRP A 155 -11.67 -3.52 13.06
N VAL A 156 -11.09 -3.64 11.86
CA VAL A 156 -9.69 -4.09 11.70
C VAL A 156 -8.74 -3.16 12.44
N VAL A 157 -8.88 -1.84 12.27
CA VAL A 157 -8.03 -0.86 12.96
C VAL A 157 -8.10 -1.02 14.48
N ARG A 158 -9.31 -1.11 15.05
CA ARG A 158 -9.48 -1.31 16.51
C ARG A 158 -8.89 -2.66 16.95
N ARG A 159 -9.26 -3.73 16.26
CA ARG A 159 -8.83 -5.08 16.61
C ARG A 159 -7.30 -5.25 16.56
N THR A 160 -6.66 -4.68 15.56
CA THR A 160 -5.19 -4.68 15.45
C THR A 160 -4.56 -3.91 16.62
N ARG A 161 -5.11 -2.74 16.99
CA ARG A 161 -4.63 -1.98 18.17
C ARG A 161 -4.78 -2.76 19.46
N ASP A 162 -5.93 -3.40 19.68
CA ASP A 162 -6.18 -4.20 20.87
C ASP A 162 -5.19 -5.36 20.99
N LEU A 163 -4.89 -6.04 19.86
CA LEU A 163 -3.90 -7.11 19.83
C LEU A 163 -2.47 -6.61 20.10
N LEU A 164 -2.10 -5.47 19.57
CA LEU A 164 -0.79 -4.87 19.82
C LEU A 164 -0.63 -4.34 21.26
N LEU A 165 -1.71 -4.03 21.95
CA LEU A 165 -1.72 -3.65 23.36
C LEU A 165 -1.76 -4.85 24.31
N SER A 166 -1.99 -6.06 23.77
CA SER A 166 -1.93 -7.29 24.56
C SER A 166 -0.49 -7.79 24.64
N ASP A 167 -0.17 -8.55 25.71
CA ASP A 167 1.18 -9.10 25.92
C ASP A 167 1.48 -10.34 25.04
N ILE A 168 0.90 -10.40 23.82
CA ILE A 168 1.17 -11.50 22.90
C ILE A 168 2.19 -11.06 21.83
N PRO A 169 3.07 -11.98 21.38
CA PRO A 169 4.01 -11.68 20.32
C PRO A 169 3.32 -11.28 19.00
N PRO A 170 3.95 -10.42 18.16
CA PRO A 170 3.37 -9.94 16.90
C PRO A 170 2.92 -11.05 15.94
N ASP A 171 3.64 -12.14 15.84
CA ASP A 171 3.31 -13.32 15.02
C ASP A 171 2.02 -14.01 15.49
N GLN A 172 1.83 -14.13 16.80
CA GLN A 172 0.59 -14.66 17.39
C GLN A 172 -0.58 -13.69 17.18
N ALA A 173 -0.35 -12.39 17.36
CA ALA A 173 -1.33 -11.35 17.07
C ALA A 173 -1.78 -11.42 15.60
N ALA A 174 -0.85 -11.58 14.68
CA ALA A 174 -1.13 -11.73 13.26
C ALA A 174 -1.94 -13.00 12.96
N SER A 175 -1.59 -14.14 13.57
CA SER A 175 -2.32 -15.40 13.40
C SER A 175 -3.77 -15.32 13.87
N VAL A 176 -4.00 -14.69 15.01
CA VAL A 176 -5.36 -14.44 15.53
C VAL A 176 -6.13 -13.56 14.56
N LEU A 177 -5.51 -12.45 14.14
CA LEU A 177 -6.15 -11.49 13.25
C LEU A 177 -6.43 -12.10 11.86
N ASP A 178 -5.53 -12.91 11.31
CA ASP A 178 -5.72 -13.60 10.03
C ASP A 178 -6.96 -14.50 10.06
N THR A 179 -7.10 -15.30 11.11
CA THR A 179 -8.29 -16.15 11.31
C THR A 179 -9.58 -15.32 11.32
N GLU A 180 -9.60 -14.22 12.04
CA GLU A 180 -10.75 -13.33 12.15
C GLU A 180 -11.04 -12.59 10.81
N LEU A 181 -10.00 -12.21 10.07
CA LEU A 181 -10.10 -11.58 8.75
C LEU A 181 -10.71 -12.54 7.71
N ILE A 182 -10.25 -13.81 7.69
CA ILE A 182 -10.80 -14.86 6.82
C ILE A 182 -12.29 -15.05 7.08
N GLN A 183 -12.69 -15.20 8.35
CA GLN A 183 -14.09 -15.37 8.74
C GLN A 183 -14.98 -14.21 8.28
N ARG A 184 -14.42 -13.00 8.21
CA ARG A 184 -15.13 -11.78 7.79
C ARG A 184 -14.99 -11.46 6.31
N ASN A 185 -14.25 -12.29 5.53
CA ASN A 185 -13.90 -12.03 4.14
C ASN A 185 -13.19 -10.66 3.94
N LEU A 186 -12.36 -10.27 4.90
CA LEU A 186 -11.56 -9.05 4.87
C LEU A 186 -10.14 -9.35 4.43
N SER A 187 -9.47 -8.39 3.79
CA SER A 187 -8.07 -8.51 3.36
C SER A 187 -7.38 -7.14 3.39
N PRO A 188 -6.27 -6.99 4.12
CA PRO A 188 -5.51 -5.74 4.21
C PRO A 188 -4.55 -5.56 3.02
N GLY A 189 -5.08 -5.71 1.80
CA GLY A 189 -4.27 -5.70 0.57
C GLY A 189 -3.54 -4.38 0.35
N GLY A 190 -4.15 -3.24 0.71
CA GLY A 190 -3.49 -1.94 0.62
C GLY A 190 -2.29 -1.82 1.58
N CYS A 191 -2.42 -2.34 2.80
CA CYS A 191 -1.31 -2.40 3.75
C CYS A 191 -0.21 -3.36 3.27
N ALA A 192 -0.56 -4.49 2.64
CA ALA A 192 0.40 -5.42 2.06
C ALA A 192 1.20 -4.79 0.90
N ASP A 193 0.54 -4.00 0.03
CA ASP A 193 1.21 -3.25 -1.03
C ASP A 193 2.24 -2.25 -0.44
N LEU A 194 1.87 -1.55 0.65
CA LEU A 194 2.77 -0.62 1.34
C LEU A 194 3.92 -1.33 2.06
N LEU A 195 3.70 -2.52 2.62
CA LEU A 195 4.76 -3.36 3.16
C LEU A 195 5.78 -3.74 2.08
N ALA A 196 5.32 -4.15 0.91
CA ALA A 196 6.21 -4.50 -0.21
C ALA A 196 7.08 -3.29 -0.62
N ILE A 197 6.50 -2.08 -0.66
CA ILE A 197 7.27 -0.85 -0.93
C ILE A 197 8.25 -0.54 0.20
N THR A 198 7.85 -0.77 1.46
CA THR A 198 8.73 -0.57 2.62
C THR A 198 9.98 -1.43 2.51
N TYR A 199 9.82 -2.71 2.20
CA TYR A 199 10.95 -3.61 1.95
C TYR A 199 11.82 -3.14 0.78
N PHE A 200 11.20 -2.84 -0.36
CA PHE A 200 11.93 -2.40 -1.56
C PHE A 200 12.80 -1.16 -1.30
N LEU A 201 12.33 -0.23 -0.47
CA LEU A 201 13.07 0.99 -0.18
C LEU A 201 14.14 0.80 0.90
N TYR A 202 13.97 -0.18 1.78
CA TYR A 202 14.90 -0.46 2.88
C TYR A 202 16.15 -1.20 2.41
N PHE A 203 16.01 -2.16 1.48
CA PHE A 203 17.09 -2.99 0.94
C PHE A 203 17.56 -2.53 -0.44
#